data_775af413a31eeef9c29f639ff20c15ba
#
_entry.id   775af413a31eeef9c29f639ff20c15ba
#
_cell.length_a   1.000
_cell.length_b   1.000
_cell.length_c   1.000
_cell.angle_alpha   90.00
_cell.angle_beta   90.00
_cell.angle_gamma   90.00
#
_symmetry.space_group_name_H-M   'P 1'
#
loop_
_entity.id
_entity.type
_entity.pdbx_description
1 polymer ?
#
loop_
_entity_poly.entity_id
_entity_poly.type
_entity_poly.pdbx_seq_one_letter_code
_entity_poly.pdbx_strand_id
1 'polypeptide(L)'
;MPHLTVDKRGPVSKLSLYRSFGYMLKFLYIGCQWKELPIEKDESGRPEIHYTRIYRVFQRNAVFVGSVLKLHQNDLLNISVIHGDGTTTSAKKGGDNIGYSGHKHMKSDKIVAFCDRNCNVIAPFVKAPGNWNESPLIREALPLVTEIARAIGLDLKGTIVSLDGVYDCRANRKSIFNRGIIPNINANPRSRKKQNAVISRYSISTFSQSAFKPLNVY
;
A
#
# COMPACT_ATOMS: atom_id res chain seq x y z
N MET A 1 -9.72 18.62 -10.01
CA MET A 1 -8.98 17.76 -9.08
C MET A 1 -9.09 18.29 -7.65
N PRO A 2 -10.22 18.07 -6.96
CA PRO A 2 -10.46 18.66 -5.63
C PRO A 2 -9.66 18.02 -4.49
N HIS A 3 -8.96 16.92 -4.75
CA HIS A 3 -8.32 16.09 -3.72
C HIS A 3 -6.81 16.34 -3.55
N LEU A 4 -6.21 17.14 -4.41
CA LEU A 4 -4.84 17.59 -4.19
C LEU A 4 -4.90 18.88 -3.34
N THR A 5 -4.62 18.74 -2.05
CA THR A 5 -4.61 19.88 -1.14
C THR A 5 -3.47 20.83 -1.46
N VAL A 6 -3.79 22.08 -1.70
CA VAL A 6 -2.84 23.19 -1.72
C VAL A 6 -2.57 23.61 -0.28
N ASP A 7 -1.31 23.83 0.10
CA ASP A 7 -1.00 24.40 1.40
C ASP A 7 -1.65 25.77 1.52
N LYS A 8 -2.38 25.95 2.62
CA LYS A 8 -2.93 27.28 2.98
C LYS A 8 -1.83 28.26 3.46
N ARG A 9 -0.61 27.76 3.68
CA ARG A 9 0.55 28.55 4.12
C ARG A 9 1.66 28.47 3.06
N GLY A 10 2.16 29.62 2.62
CA GLY A 10 3.26 29.74 1.68
C GLY A 10 2.86 30.36 0.34
N PRO A 11 3.82 30.64 -0.53
CA PRO A 11 3.54 31.25 -1.84
C PRO A 11 2.70 30.29 -2.70
N VAL A 12 1.70 30.85 -3.36
CA VAL A 12 0.84 30.09 -4.29
C VAL A 12 1.70 29.44 -5.36
N SER A 13 1.42 28.18 -5.65
CA SER A 13 2.14 27.46 -6.73
C SER A 13 1.83 28.12 -8.08
N LYS A 14 2.88 28.47 -8.82
CA LYS A 14 2.74 28.96 -10.20
C LYS A 14 2.18 27.92 -11.16
N LEU A 15 2.32 26.65 -10.80
CA LEU A 15 1.85 25.53 -11.61
C LEU A 15 0.51 25.02 -11.11
N SER A 16 -0.38 24.70 -12.03
CA SER A 16 -1.67 24.06 -11.69
C SER A 16 -1.43 22.67 -11.08
N LEU A 17 -2.33 22.26 -10.21
CA LEU A 17 -2.30 20.90 -9.63
C LEU A 17 -2.37 19.80 -10.71
N TYR A 18 -3.12 20.04 -11.76
CA TYR A 18 -3.21 19.14 -12.92
C TYR A 18 -1.84 18.93 -13.57
N ARG A 19 -1.10 20.00 -13.82
CA ARG A 19 0.23 19.93 -14.44
C ARG A 19 1.26 19.29 -13.50
N SER A 20 1.17 19.58 -12.20
CA SER A 20 1.98 18.90 -11.17
C SER A 20 1.72 17.40 -11.12
N PHE A 21 0.47 16.99 -11.25
CA PHE A 21 0.09 15.57 -11.32
C PHE A 21 0.59 14.91 -12.61
N GLY A 22 0.54 15.60 -13.75
CA GLY A 22 1.14 15.14 -15.01
C GLY A 22 2.63 14.80 -14.87
N TYR A 23 3.40 15.63 -14.15
CA TYR A 23 4.81 15.33 -13.84
C TYR A 23 4.99 14.14 -12.91
N MET A 24 4.07 13.90 -11.96
CA MET A 24 4.13 12.70 -11.13
C MET A 24 3.88 11.44 -11.95
N LEU A 25 2.91 11.45 -12.85
CA LEU A 25 2.64 10.33 -13.75
C LEU A 25 3.85 10.10 -14.68
N LYS A 26 4.45 11.16 -15.20
CA LYS A 26 5.66 11.10 -16.03
C LYS A 26 6.85 10.49 -15.27
N PHE A 27 7.04 10.90 -14.00
CA PHE A 27 8.05 10.31 -13.12
C PHE A 27 7.83 8.81 -12.93
N LEU A 28 6.61 8.39 -12.62
CA LEU A 28 6.26 6.98 -12.42
C LEU A 28 6.42 6.15 -13.70
N TYR A 29 6.06 6.73 -14.84
CA TYR A 29 6.18 6.07 -16.15
C TYR A 29 7.63 5.88 -16.58
N ILE A 30 8.47 6.93 -16.43
CA ILE A 30 9.89 6.91 -16.86
C ILE A 30 10.75 6.11 -15.86
N GLY A 31 10.41 6.12 -14.56
CA GLY A 31 11.20 5.50 -13.49
C GLY A 31 12.55 6.18 -13.25
N CYS A 32 12.69 7.48 -13.58
CA CYS A 32 13.90 8.26 -13.40
C CYS A 32 14.11 8.69 -11.93
N GLN A 33 15.27 9.26 -11.61
CA GLN A 33 15.44 9.96 -10.32
C GLN A 33 14.70 11.30 -10.35
N TRP A 34 14.21 11.77 -9.19
CA TRP A 34 13.47 13.05 -9.10
C TRP A 34 14.21 14.24 -9.72
N LYS A 35 15.52 14.31 -9.52
CA LYS A 35 16.38 15.37 -10.09
C LYS A 35 16.52 15.30 -11.60
N GLU A 36 16.24 14.14 -12.19
CA GLU A 36 16.36 13.87 -13.63
C GLU A 36 14.99 13.91 -14.33
N LEU A 37 13.92 14.24 -13.58
CA LEU A 37 12.59 14.39 -14.13
C LEU A 37 12.60 15.47 -15.22
N PRO A 38 12.23 15.15 -16.47
CA PRO A 38 12.21 16.14 -17.55
C PRO A 38 11.04 17.12 -17.33
N ILE A 39 11.39 18.30 -16.81
CA ILE A 39 10.47 19.41 -16.55
C ILE A 39 10.58 20.38 -17.72
N GLU A 40 9.45 20.85 -18.20
CA GLU A 40 9.38 21.82 -19.28
C GLU A 40 10.00 23.17 -18.85
N LYS A 41 10.56 23.87 -19.80
CA LYS A 41 11.18 25.19 -19.57
C LYS A 41 10.13 26.28 -19.79
N ASP A 42 10.22 27.31 -19.00
CA ASP A 42 9.45 28.55 -19.19
C ASP A 42 10.07 29.42 -20.33
N GLU A 43 9.44 30.56 -20.63
CA GLU A 43 9.88 31.48 -21.64
C GLU A 43 11.30 32.01 -21.42
N SER A 44 11.81 31.97 -20.17
CA SER A 44 13.17 32.36 -19.81
C SER A 44 14.19 31.21 -19.91
N GLY A 45 13.77 30.03 -20.40
CA GLY A 45 14.60 28.83 -20.53
C GLY A 45 14.89 28.10 -19.21
N ARG A 46 14.23 28.48 -18.08
CA ARG A 46 14.36 27.86 -16.78
C ARG A 46 13.28 26.82 -16.61
N PRO A 47 13.52 25.75 -15.82
CA PRO A 47 12.45 24.82 -15.47
C PRO A 47 11.25 25.57 -14.84
N GLU A 48 10.04 25.35 -15.36
CA GLU A 48 8.83 26.03 -14.89
C GLU A 48 8.53 25.77 -13.41
N ILE A 49 9.05 24.67 -12.87
CA ILE A 49 8.97 24.30 -11.46
C ILE A 49 10.22 23.50 -11.06
N HIS A 50 10.68 23.67 -9.83
CA HIS A 50 11.74 22.83 -9.32
C HIS A 50 11.17 21.46 -8.87
N TYR A 51 11.84 20.36 -9.21
CA TYR A 51 11.39 18.99 -8.94
C TYR A 51 11.04 18.74 -7.46
N THR A 52 11.71 19.40 -6.51
CA THR A 52 11.42 19.25 -5.07
C THR A 52 10.02 19.69 -4.68
N ARG A 53 9.40 20.61 -5.43
CA ARG A 53 8.00 21.00 -5.19
C ARG A 53 7.05 19.91 -5.63
N ILE A 54 7.29 19.26 -6.77
CA ILE A 54 6.52 18.11 -7.26
C ILE A 54 6.66 16.95 -6.26
N TYR A 55 7.90 16.68 -5.83
CA TYR A 55 8.20 15.65 -4.83
C TYR A 55 7.42 15.87 -3.50
N ARG A 56 7.40 17.10 -3.00
CA ARG A 56 6.63 17.43 -1.77
C ARG A 56 5.12 17.18 -1.94
N VAL A 57 4.56 17.49 -3.10
CA VAL A 57 3.14 17.19 -3.38
C VAL A 57 2.92 15.69 -3.49
N PHE A 58 3.85 14.97 -4.13
CA PHE A 58 3.81 13.50 -4.24
C PHE A 58 3.87 12.80 -2.88
N GLN A 59 4.70 13.30 -1.95
CA GLN A 59 4.80 12.72 -0.61
C GLN A 59 3.55 12.90 0.26
N ARG A 60 2.62 13.75 -0.13
CA ARG A 60 1.38 13.95 0.62
C ARG A 60 0.43 12.78 0.35
N ASN A 61 -0.06 12.16 1.41
CA ASN A 61 -1.06 11.08 1.34
C ASN A 61 -2.36 11.48 0.60
N ALA A 62 -2.58 12.77 0.36
CA ALA A 62 -3.72 13.28 -0.38
C ALA A 62 -3.90 12.65 -1.78
N VAL A 63 -2.82 12.25 -2.43
CA VAL A 63 -2.87 11.55 -3.73
C VAL A 63 -3.54 10.19 -3.57
N PHE A 64 -3.19 9.43 -2.53
CA PHE A 64 -3.82 8.13 -2.25
C PHE A 64 -5.29 8.29 -1.90
N VAL A 65 -5.61 9.20 -0.98
CA VAL A 65 -7.01 9.48 -0.60
C VAL A 65 -7.84 9.84 -1.84
N GLY A 66 -7.33 10.74 -2.68
CA GLY A 66 -8.03 11.16 -3.91
C GLY A 66 -8.20 10.03 -4.91
N SER A 67 -7.20 9.17 -5.09
CA SER A 67 -7.26 8.02 -5.99
C SER A 67 -8.27 6.98 -5.51
N VAL A 68 -8.21 6.60 -4.24
CA VAL A 68 -9.14 5.61 -3.65
C VAL A 68 -10.57 6.14 -3.63
N LEU A 69 -10.77 7.44 -3.32
CA LEU A 69 -12.08 8.09 -3.42
C LEU A 69 -12.63 8.05 -4.85
N LYS A 70 -11.79 8.29 -5.86
CA LYS A 70 -12.20 8.23 -7.27
C LYS A 70 -12.59 6.82 -7.70
N LEU A 71 -11.84 5.81 -7.25
CA LEU A 71 -12.20 4.40 -7.45
C LEU A 71 -13.55 4.07 -6.81
N HIS A 72 -13.77 4.55 -5.58
CA HIS A 72 -15.03 4.36 -4.87
C HIS A 72 -16.21 5.04 -5.59
N GLN A 73 -16.06 6.30 -6.02
CA GLN A 73 -17.09 7.05 -6.75
C GLN A 73 -17.47 6.45 -8.11
N ASN A 74 -16.58 5.67 -8.70
CA ASN A 74 -16.81 5.01 -9.99
C ASN A 74 -17.17 3.51 -9.83
N ASP A 75 -17.47 3.03 -8.62
CA ASP A 75 -17.79 1.63 -8.31
C ASP A 75 -16.68 0.64 -8.74
N LEU A 76 -15.42 1.12 -8.79
CA LEU A 76 -14.25 0.31 -9.16
C LEU A 76 -13.53 -0.29 -7.94
N LEU A 77 -13.91 0.12 -6.73
CA LEU A 77 -13.32 -0.34 -5.48
C LEU A 77 -14.12 -1.52 -4.91
N ASN A 78 -13.45 -2.65 -4.68
CA ASN A 78 -14.07 -3.82 -4.06
C ASN A 78 -13.37 -4.19 -2.75
N ILE A 79 -13.89 -3.69 -1.64
CA ILE A 79 -13.33 -3.91 -0.29
C ILE A 79 -13.87 -5.15 0.42
N SER A 80 -14.65 -6.00 -0.24
CA SER A 80 -15.14 -7.24 0.37
C SER A 80 -13.99 -8.12 0.90
N VAL A 81 -12.87 -8.10 0.17
CA VAL A 81 -11.60 -8.70 0.59
C VAL A 81 -10.48 -7.69 0.33
N ILE A 82 -9.67 -7.46 1.34
CA ILE A 82 -8.43 -6.69 1.26
C ILE A 82 -7.25 -7.66 1.37
N HIS A 83 -6.35 -7.63 0.41
CA HIS A 83 -5.14 -8.42 0.42
C HIS A 83 -3.98 -7.58 0.95
N GLY A 84 -3.24 -8.13 1.90
CA GLY A 84 -2.01 -7.50 2.40
C GLY A 84 -0.82 -8.41 2.11
N ASP A 85 0.24 -7.83 1.57
CA ASP A 85 1.47 -8.55 1.29
C ASP A 85 2.69 -7.64 1.42
N GLY A 86 3.83 -8.26 1.62
CA GLY A 86 5.12 -7.61 1.69
C GLY A 86 6.05 -8.04 0.56
N THR A 87 6.82 -7.09 0.07
CA THR A 87 7.86 -7.36 -0.92
C THR A 87 9.20 -6.78 -0.49
N THR A 88 10.27 -7.39 -0.97
CA THR A 88 11.64 -6.91 -0.74
C THR A 88 12.20 -6.35 -2.04
N THR A 89 12.56 -5.08 -2.02
CA THR A 89 13.10 -4.37 -3.18
C THR A 89 14.61 -4.22 -3.07
N SER A 90 15.36 -4.62 -4.10
CA SER A 90 16.81 -4.49 -4.09
C SER A 90 17.26 -3.04 -4.22
N ALA A 91 18.18 -2.63 -3.33
CA ALA A 91 18.78 -1.30 -3.36
C ALA A 91 20.05 -1.30 -4.21
N LYS A 92 19.93 -1.06 -5.51
CA LYS A 92 21.07 -1.11 -6.44
C LYS A 92 22.06 0.05 -6.27
N LYS A 93 21.58 1.25 -5.89
CA LYS A 93 22.38 2.50 -5.82
C LYS A 93 22.40 3.16 -4.43
N GLY A 94 22.07 2.42 -3.36
CA GLY A 94 21.93 2.99 -2.03
C GLY A 94 20.52 3.57 -1.79
N GLY A 95 20.34 4.27 -0.69
CA GLY A 95 19.08 4.89 -0.26
C GLY A 95 18.98 4.93 1.25
N ASP A 96 17.97 5.63 1.77
CA ASP A 96 17.68 5.68 3.20
C ASP A 96 16.99 4.40 3.66
N ASN A 97 17.28 3.98 4.90
CA ASN A 97 16.66 2.80 5.54
C ASN A 97 16.94 1.44 4.86
N ILE A 98 18.09 1.29 4.23
CA ILE A 98 18.49 0.04 3.61
C ILE A 98 19.07 -0.91 4.67
N GLY A 99 18.63 -2.17 4.65
CA GLY A 99 19.19 -3.25 5.45
C GLY A 99 19.62 -4.43 4.59
N TYR A 100 20.53 -5.26 5.10
CA TYR A 100 20.92 -6.49 4.40
C TYR A 100 19.92 -7.61 4.69
N SER A 101 19.25 -8.10 3.65
CA SER A 101 18.36 -9.26 3.74
C SER A 101 19.18 -10.55 3.71
N GLY A 102 19.31 -11.24 4.84
CA GLY A 102 20.02 -12.52 4.91
C GLY A 102 19.35 -13.63 4.07
N HIS A 103 18.04 -13.57 3.89
CA HIS A 103 17.30 -14.54 3.08
C HIS A 103 17.55 -14.35 1.57
N LYS A 104 17.58 -13.08 1.11
CA LYS A 104 17.78 -12.76 -0.32
C LYS A 104 19.22 -12.39 -0.66
N HIS A 105 20.13 -12.40 0.33
CA HIS A 105 21.55 -12.09 0.18
C HIS A 105 21.83 -10.76 -0.55
N MET A 106 21.04 -9.71 -0.25
CA MET A 106 21.18 -8.40 -0.88
C MET A 106 20.83 -7.26 0.06
N LYS A 107 21.40 -6.08 -0.22
CA LYS A 107 20.96 -4.82 0.39
C LYS A 107 19.59 -4.44 -0.19
N SER A 108 18.63 -4.19 0.68
CA SER A 108 17.23 -4.04 0.29
C SER A 108 16.45 -3.23 1.32
N ASP A 109 15.31 -2.77 0.92
CA ASP A 109 14.18 -2.35 1.76
C ASP A 109 13.00 -3.30 1.59
N LYS A 110 12.14 -3.30 2.59
CA LYS A 110 10.86 -4.01 2.59
C LYS A 110 9.74 -3.01 2.46
N ILE A 111 8.71 -3.42 1.73
CA ILE A 111 7.49 -2.65 1.53
C ILE A 111 6.33 -3.56 1.86
N VAL A 112 5.40 -3.07 2.69
CA VAL A 112 4.11 -3.72 2.92
C VAL A 112 3.03 -2.85 2.32
N ALA A 113 2.15 -3.47 1.56
CA ALA A 113 1.03 -2.84 0.86
C ALA A 113 -0.29 -3.55 1.14
N PHE A 114 -1.38 -2.82 0.98
CA PHE A 114 -2.72 -3.36 0.94
C PHE A 114 -3.39 -3.02 -0.39
N CYS A 115 -4.07 -3.99 -0.97
CA CYS A 115 -4.91 -3.78 -2.14
C CYS A 115 -6.31 -4.36 -1.92
N ASP A 116 -7.28 -3.82 -2.66
CA ASP A 116 -8.62 -4.37 -2.72
C ASP A 116 -8.69 -5.65 -3.57
N ARG A 117 -9.86 -6.25 -3.69
CA ARG A 117 -10.06 -7.46 -4.50
C ARG A 117 -9.76 -7.24 -5.98
N ASN A 118 -9.84 -6.02 -6.48
CA ASN A 118 -9.53 -5.64 -7.86
C ASN A 118 -8.05 -5.26 -8.06
N CYS A 119 -7.18 -5.54 -7.06
CA CYS A 119 -5.75 -5.22 -7.05
C CYS A 119 -5.43 -3.71 -7.06
N ASN A 120 -6.38 -2.84 -6.71
CA ASN A 120 -6.09 -1.43 -6.50
C ASN A 120 -5.39 -1.23 -5.16
N VAL A 121 -4.26 -0.52 -5.15
CA VAL A 121 -3.59 -0.15 -3.90
C VAL A 121 -4.44 0.88 -3.16
N ILE A 122 -4.82 0.57 -1.90
CA ILE A 122 -5.79 1.35 -1.13
C ILE A 122 -5.18 2.16 0.02
N ALA A 123 -3.89 1.99 0.29
CA ALA A 123 -3.19 2.73 1.33
C ALA A 123 -1.72 2.98 0.95
N PRO A 124 -1.07 4.01 1.52
CA PRO A 124 0.37 4.22 1.39
C PRO A 124 1.16 3.01 1.87
N PHE A 125 2.32 2.78 1.26
CA PHE A 125 3.22 1.71 1.65
C PHE A 125 3.89 1.99 2.99
N VAL A 126 4.01 0.95 3.82
CA VAL A 126 4.93 0.95 4.96
C VAL A 126 6.27 0.40 4.49
N LYS A 127 7.34 1.12 4.82
CA LYS A 127 8.71 0.78 4.44
C LYS A 127 9.53 0.43 5.67
N ALA A 128 10.41 -0.56 5.53
CA ALA A 128 11.36 -0.94 6.57
C ALA A 128 12.67 -1.44 5.95
N PRO A 129 13.80 -1.43 6.70
CA PRO A 129 15.05 -2.04 6.25
C PRO A 129 14.88 -3.53 5.92
N GLY A 130 15.61 -4.02 4.92
CA GLY A 130 15.49 -5.38 4.41
C GLY A 130 15.77 -6.50 5.44
N ASN A 131 16.45 -6.19 6.53
CA ASN A 131 16.71 -7.12 7.64
C ASN A 131 15.58 -7.17 8.69
N TRP A 132 14.56 -6.33 8.57
CA TRP A 132 13.42 -6.35 9.49
C TRP A 132 12.48 -7.51 9.22
N ASN A 133 11.77 -7.93 10.27
CA ASN A 133 10.69 -8.90 10.13
C ASN A 133 9.48 -8.20 9.52
N GLU A 134 8.88 -8.84 8.53
CA GLU A 134 7.73 -8.32 7.78
C GLU A 134 6.42 -8.36 8.58
N SER A 135 6.27 -9.39 9.42
CA SER A 135 5.03 -9.63 10.14
C SER A 135 4.56 -8.46 11.04
N PRO A 136 5.44 -7.75 11.78
CA PRO A 136 5.04 -6.57 12.54
C PRO A 136 4.57 -5.39 11.68
N LEU A 137 5.09 -5.24 10.45
CA LEU A 137 4.79 -4.09 9.57
C LEU A 137 3.31 -4.03 9.16
N ILE A 138 2.61 -5.17 9.15
CA ILE A 138 1.15 -5.20 8.95
C ILE A 138 0.42 -4.33 9.98
N ARG A 139 0.87 -4.32 11.24
CA ARG A 139 0.24 -3.52 12.30
C ARG A 139 0.48 -2.02 12.14
N GLU A 140 1.54 -1.65 11.45
CA GLU A 140 1.84 -0.26 11.08
C GLU A 140 1.06 0.17 9.85
N ALA A 141 0.79 -0.75 8.92
CA ALA A 141 0.07 -0.46 7.68
C ALA A 141 -1.46 -0.44 7.86
N LEU A 142 -2.03 -1.24 8.77
CA LEU A 142 -3.47 -1.29 9.04
C LEU A 142 -4.10 0.05 9.44
N PRO A 143 -3.48 0.89 10.29
CA PRO A 143 -3.98 2.24 10.58
C PRO A 143 -4.14 3.09 9.33
N LEU A 144 -3.21 3.03 8.39
CA LEU A 144 -3.25 3.82 7.15
C LEU A 144 -4.45 3.44 6.28
N VAL A 145 -4.77 2.12 6.20
CA VAL A 145 -6.00 1.63 5.53
C VAL A 145 -7.24 2.20 6.20
N THR A 146 -7.28 2.16 7.53
CA THR A 146 -8.43 2.65 8.32
C THR A 146 -8.61 4.17 8.18
N GLU A 147 -7.52 4.92 8.15
CA GLU A 147 -7.54 6.37 7.96
C GLU A 147 -8.09 6.76 6.59
N ILE A 148 -7.64 6.06 5.52
CA ILE A 148 -8.15 6.33 4.18
C ILE A 148 -9.62 5.95 4.07
N ALA A 149 -10.01 4.77 4.56
CA ALA A 149 -11.41 4.36 4.57
C ALA A 149 -12.30 5.39 5.27
N ARG A 150 -11.87 5.89 6.45
CA ARG A 150 -12.59 6.95 7.17
C ARG A 150 -12.65 8.26 6.38
N ALA A 151 -11.55 8.65 5.74
CA ALA A 151 -11.47 9.89 4.95
C ALA A 151 -12.42 9.91 3.75
N ILE A 152 -12.77 8.74 3.20
CA ILE A 152 -13.69 8.61 2.05
C ILE A 152 -15.08 8.10 2.45
N GLY A 153 -15.35 7.94 3.75
CA GLY A 153 -16.66 7.48 4.27
C GLY A 153 -16.93 5.99 4.09
N LEU A 154 -15.88 5.16 3.92
CA LEU A 154 -15.99 3.70 3.80
C LEU A 154 -15.99 3.03 5.17
N ASP A 155 -16.95 2.12 5.40
CA ASP A 155 -16.95 1.22 6.56
C ASP A 155 -16.22 -0.09 6.21
N LEU A 156 -15.21 -0.42 7.02
CA LEU A 156 -14.45 -1.66 6.90
C LEU A 156 -15.01 -2.80 7.79
N LYS A 157 -16.10 -2.57 8.50
CA LYS A 157 -16.69 -3.58 9.37
C LYS A 157 -17.16 -4.78 8.55
N GLY A 158 -16.70 -5.98 8.93
CA GLY A 158 -17.01 -7.21 8.22
C GLY A 158 -16.17 -7.47 6.95
N THR A 159 -15.33 -6.53 6.53
CA THR A 159 -14.34 -6.76 5.47
C THR A 159 -13.38 -7.87 5.86
N ILE A 160 -12.99 -8.70 4.92
CA ILE A 160 -12.00 -9.77 5.14
C ILE A 160 -10.61 -9.23 4.79
N VAL A 161 -9.64 -9.33 5.71
CA VAL A 161 -8.23 -9.11 5.39
C VAL A 161 -7.54 -10.46 5.20
N SER A 162 -7.08 -10.72 3.98
CA SER A 162 -6.39 -11.95 3.60
C SER A 162 -4.88 -11.72 3.57
N LEU A 163 -4.15 -12.53 4.34
CA LEU A 163 -2.69 -12.47 4.48
C LEU A 163 -2.08 -13.87 4.37
N ASP A 164 -0.82 -13.92 3.94
CA ASP A 164 -0.04 -15.16 3.95
C ASP A 164 0.26 -15.65 5.38
N GLY A 165 0.60 -16.93 5.51
CA GLY A 165 0.93 -17.59 6.77
C GLY A 165 2.15 -17.01 7.50
N VAL A 166 3.03 -16.28 6.82
CA VAL A 166 4.13 -15.55 7.45
C VAL A 166 3.65 -14.50 8.46
N TYR A 167 2.43 -14.00 8.26
CA TYR A 167 1.77 -13.03 9.14
C TYR A 167 0.96 -13.66 10.27
N ASP A 168 0.91 -15.00 10.36
CA ASP A 168 0.13 -15.70 11.37
C ASP A 168 0.73 -15.55 12.77
N CYS A 169 0.25 -14.55 13.48
CA CYS A 169 0.51 -14.37 14.90
C CYS A 169 -0.69 -13.75 15.61
N ARG A 170 -0.80 -14.02 16.92
CA ARG A 170 -1.89 -13.51 17.75
C ARG A 170 -2.03 -11.99 17.69
N ALA A 171 -0.90 -11.27 17.64
CA ALA A 171 -0.89 -9.81 17.61
C ALA A 171 -1.49 -9.24 16.31
N ASN A 172 -1.19 -9.84 15.15
CA ASN A 172 -1.76 -9.43 13.87
C ASN A 172 -3.26 -9.73 13.82
N ARG A 173 -3.68 -10.95 14.21
CA ARG A 173 -5.10 -11.32 14.27
C ARG A 173 -5.89 -10.37 15.19
N LYS A 174 -5.36 -10.08 16.39
CA LYS A 174 -5.97 -9.13 17.32
C LYS A 174 -6.05 -7.72 16.74
N SER A 175 -5.00 -7.27 16.08
CA SER A 175 -4.97 -5.94 15.46
C SER A 175 -6.00 -5.76 14.37
N ILE A 176 -6.23 -6.79 13.55
CA ILE A 176 -7.26 -6.80 12.50
C ILE A 176 -8.65 -6.85 13.14
N PHE A 177 -8.87 -7.80 14.05
CA PHE A 177 -10.16 -8.01 14.70
C PHE A 177 -10.65 -6.79 15.47
N ASN A 178 -9.76 -6.11 16.20
CA ASN A 178 -10.10 -4.90 16.98
C ASN A 178 -10.59 -3.72 16.10
N ARG A 179 -10.43 -3.81 14.78
CA ARG A 179 -10.94 -2.83 13.80
C ARG A 179 -12.27 -3.24 13.18
N GLY A 180 -12.90 -4.33 13.68
CA GLY A 180 -14.11 -4.89 13.11
C GLY A 180 -13.90 -5.65 11.79
N ILE A 181 -12.65 -5.92 11.43
CA ILE A 181 -12.23 -6.59 10.21
C ILE A 181 -12.01 -8.08 10.51
N ILE A 182 -12.32 -8.94 9.57
CA ILE A 182 -12.20 -10.40 9.71
C ILE A 182 -10.82 -10.86 9.25
N PRO A 183 -9.94 -11.40 10.12
CA PRO A 183 -8.64 -11.89 9.73
C PRO A 183 -8.74 -13.26 9.03
N ASN A 184 -8.36 -13.32 7.78
CA ASN A 184 -8.15 -14.55 7.00
C ASN A 184 -6.65 -14.76 6.79
N ILE A 185 -6.01 -15.47 7.69
CA ILE A 185 -4.57 -15.72 7.68
C ILE A 185 -4.35 -17.23 7.73
N ASN A 186 -3.65 -17.77 6.75
CA ASN A 186 -3.30 -19.18 6.74
C ASN A 186 -2.45 -19.53 7.97
N ALA A 187 -2.77 -20.66 8.61
CA ALA A 187 -1.99 -21.10 9.75
C ALA A 187 -0.56 -21.44 9.34
N ASN A 188 0.43 -20.85 10.03
CA ASN A 188 1.83 -21.15 9.78
C ASN A 188 2.23 -22.44 10.53
N PRO A 189 2.51 -23.54 9.83
CA PRO A 189 2.86 -24.82 10.49
C PRO A 189 4.19 -24.73 11.27
N ARG A 190 5.08 -23.78 10.93
CA ARG A 190 6.37 -23.59 11.64
C ARG A 190 6.22 -22.95 13.03
N SER A 191 5.16 -22.21 13.29
CA SER A 191 4.89 -21.56 14.59
C SER A 191 4.08 -22.46 15.55
N ARG A 192 3.59 -23.59 15.10
CA ARG A 192 2.92 -24.57 15.96
C ARG A 192 3.97 -25.41 16.70
N LYS A 193 4.38 -24.97 17.88
CA LYS A 193 4.77 -25.95 18.90
C LYS A 193 3.59 -26.93 19.01
N LYS A 194 3.85 -28.25 19.00
CA LYS A 194 2.86 -29.30 19.24
C LYS A 194 2.09 -28.97 20.53
N GLN A 195 1.07 -28.14 20.45
CA GLN A 195 0.07 -28.02 21.48
C GLN A 195 -0.99 -29.03 21.13
N ASN A 196 -1.20 -29.97 22.06
CA ASN A 196 -2.27 -30.94 22.02
C ASN A 196 -3.56 -30.25 21.57
N ALA A 197 -4.25 -30.87 20.65
CA ALA A 197 -5.42 -30.42 19.97
C ALA A 197 -6.47 -29.85 20.94
N VAL A 198 -6.47 -28.56 21.16
CA VAL A 198 -7.65 -27.84 21.60
C VAL A 198 -8.38 -27.39 20.35
N ILE A 199 -9.50 -28.02 20.15
CA ILE A 199 -10.47 -27.91 19.09
C ILE A 199 -10.64 -26.46 18.65
N SER A 200 -10.20 -26.15 17.43
CA SER A 200 -10.57 -24.92 16.73
C SER A 200 -12.08 -24.94 16.42
N ARG A 201 -12.89 -24.35 17.29
CA ARG A 201 -14.35 -24.20 17.07
C ARG A 201 -14.74 -23.05 16.16
N TYR A 202 -13.87 -22.64 15.25
CA TYR A 202 -14.22 -21.72 14.17
C TYR A 202 -13.61 -22.21 12.85
N SER A 203 -13.94 -23.44 12.47
CA SER A 203 -13.92 -23.81 11.07
C SER A 203 -15.23 -23.27 10.46
N ILE A 204 -15.12 -22.21 9.68
CA ILE A 204 -16.16 -21.92 8.70
C ILE A 204 -16.11 -23.09 7.71
N SER A 205 -16.98 -24.05 7.96
CA SER A 205 -17.19 -25.18 7.08
C SER A 205 -17.70 -24.65 5.74
N THR A 206 -17.01 -25.06 4.67
CA THR A 206 -17.52 -25.18 3.31
C THR A 206 -18.11 -23.93 2.67
N PHE A 207 -17.23 -23.04 2.19
CA PHE A 207 -17.50 -22.43 0.90
C PHE A 207 -16.85 -23.34 -0.16
N SER A 208 -17.71 -23.94 -0.99
CA SER A 208 -17.33 -24.97 -1.94
C SER A 208 -16.26 -24.50 -2.92
N GLN A 209 -15.27 -25.35 -3.17
CA GLN A 209 -14.18 -25.20 -4.14
C GLN A 209 -14.64 -25.21 -5.61
N SER A 210 -15.88 -24.87 -5.92
CA SER A 210 -16.44 -24.99 -7.28
C SER A 210 -16.38 -23.74 -8.15
N ALA A 211 -15.68 -22.66 -7.75
CA ALA A 211 -15.68 -21.40 -8.48
C ALA A 211 -14.31 -20.93 -9.04
N PHE A 212 -13.26 -21.75 -9.01
CA PHE A 212 -12.01 -21.42 -9.70
C PHE A 212 -11.84 -22.29 -10.95
N LYS A 213 -12.43 -21.85 -12.07
CA LYS A 213 -11.95 -22.24 -13.40
C LYS A 213 -10.84 -21.23 -13.80
N PRO A 214 -9.63 -21.68 -14.19
CA PRO A 214 -8.65 -20.76 -14.76
C PRO A 214 -9.16 -20.26 -16.12
N LEU A 215 -9.20 -18.95 -16.29
CA LEU A 215 -9.38 -18.32 -17.62
C LEU A 215 -8.09 -18.57 -18.40
N ASN A 216 -8.16 -19.47 -19.38
CA ASN A 216 -7.16 -19.53 -20.45
C ASN A 216 -7.23 -18.24 -21.25
N VAL A 217 -6.18 -17.44 -21.20
CA VAL A 217 -5.98 -16.30 -22.11
C VAL A 217 -5.16 -16.84 -23.28
N TYR A 218 -5.76 -16.84 -24.45
CA TYR A 218 -5.05 -16.86 -25.73
C TYR A 218 -4.58 -15.47 -26.07
#